data_fff432638afc7c21d19a341cebd2f89c
#
_entry.id   fff432638afc7c21d19a341cebd2f89c
#
_cell.length_a   1.000
_cell.length_b   1.000
_cell.length_c   1.000
_cell.angle_alpha   90.00
_cell.angle_beta   90.00
_cell.angle_gamma   90.00
#
_symmetry.space_group_name_H-M   'P 1'
#
loop_
_entity.id
_entity.type
_entity.pdbx_description
1 polymer ?
#
loop_
_entity_poly.entity_id
_entity_poly.type
_entity_poly.pdbx_seq_one_letter_code
_entity_poly.pdbx_strand_id
1 'polypeptide(L)'
;MTTAIAHRRASPLDALQRWLPKLVLAPSMLIVLVGFYGYILWTLLLSFTNSSFMPSYKWVGLAQYARLMDNDRWWVASKNLLVFGGLFIAISLVVGVFLAILLDQRIRREGFIRTVYLYPMALSMIVTGTAWKWLLNPGLGLDKLLRDWGWEGFRFDWLVDPDRVVYCLVIAAVWQASGFVMALFLAGLRGVDSSIVRAAQVDGASLPTIYLRIVLPSLRPVFFSALMILAHIAIKSFDLVAAMTAGGPGYASDLPAMFMYSFTFSRGQMGMGSASAILMLGAILAILVPYLYSELRGKRHD
;
A
#
# COMPACT_ATOMS: atom_id res chain seq x y z
N MET A 1 50.75 -1.16 43.49
CA MET A 1 49.69 -2.18 43.46
C MET A 1 49.15 -2.28 42.03
N THR A 2 49.65 -3.24 41.29
CA THR A 2 49.36 -3.47 39.87
C THR A 2 48.26 -4.53 39.77
N THR A 3 47.05 -4.12 39.49
CA THR A 3 45.94 -5.04 39.28
C THR A 3 46.05 -5.74 37.95
N ALA A 4 46.47 -7.00 37.95
CA ALA A 4 46.51 -7.87 36.78
C ALA A 4 45.06 -8.11 36.27
N ILE A 5 44.76 -7.58 35.10
CA ILE A 5 43.50 -7.90 34.38
C ILE A 5 43.62 -9.35 33.90
N ALA A 6 42.99 -10.28 34.63
CA ALA A 6 42.92 -11.67 34.23
C ALA A 6 42.08 -11.76 32.94
N HIS A 7 42.70 -12.04 31.80
CA HIS A 7 42.03 -12.49 30.58
C HIS A 7 41.22 -13.75 30.84
N ARG A 8 39.95 -13.61 31.14
CA ARG A 8 38.98 -14.71 31.22
C ARG A 8 38.94 -15.39 29.85
N ARG A 9 39.57 -16.58 29.75
CA ARG A 9 39.43 -17.45 28.57
C ARG A 9 37.90 -17.69 28.36
N ALA A 10 37.41 -17.30 27.18
CA ALA A 10 36.01 -17.50 26.80
C ALA A 10 35.67 -18.99 26.95
N SER A 11 34.73 -19.32 27.82
CA SER A 11 34.30 -20.69 28.02
C SER A 11 33.56 -21.23 26.80
N PRO A 12 33.59 -22.53 26.50
CA PRO A 12 32.80 -23.09 25.42
C PRO A 12 31.29 -22.82 25.58
N LEU A 13 30.82 -22.57 26.79
CA LEU A 13 29.47 -22.14 27.12
C LEU A 13 29.18 -20.71 26.61
N ASP A 14 30.15 -19.78 26.70
CA ASP A 14 29.99 -18.42 26.18
C ASP A 14 29.90 -18.43 24.65
N ALA A 15 30.65 -19.32 23.98
CA ALA A 15 30.54 -19.54 22.55
C ALA A 15 29.17 -20.11 22.17
N LEU A 16 28.69 -21.12 22.90
CA LEU A 16 27.37 -21.71 22.67
C LEU A 16 26.23 -20.69 22.86
N GLN A 17 26.29 -19.86 23.91
CA GLN A 17 25.31 -18.80 24.16
C GLN A 17 25.28 -17.74 23.08
N ARG A 18 26.42 -17.46 22.42
CA ARG A 18 26.48 -16.53 21.27
C ARG A 18 25.94 -17.13 19.98
N TRP A 19 26.06 -18.45 19.79
CA TRP A 19 25.60 -19.13 18.57
C TRP A 19 24.18 -19.64 18.67
N LEU A 20 23.66 -19.91 19.86
CA LEU A 20 22.31 -20.43 20.07
C LEU A 20 21.21 -19.57 19.44
N PRO A 21 21.19 -18.22 19.61
CA PRO A 21 20.21 -17.38 18.94
C PRO A 21 20.33 -17.42 17.42
N LYS A 22 21.56 -17.50 16.89
CA LYS A 22 21.81 -17.59 15.45
C LYS A 22 21.32 -18.91 14.87
N LEU A 23 21.57 -20.02 15.58
CA LEU A 23 21.11 -21.34 15.16
C LEU A 23 19.58 -21.48 15.21
N VAL A 24 18.93 -20.89 16.22
CA VAL A 24 17.47 -20.89 16.33
C VAL A 24 16.83 -20.04 15.23
N LEU A 25 17.46 -18.92 14.85
CA LEU A 25 16.96 -18.04 13.79
C LEU A 25 17.38 -18.50 12.38
N ALA A 26 18.43 -19.31 12.24
CA ALA A 26 18.96 -19.75 10.95
C ALA A 26 17.92 -20.40 10.03
N PRO A 27 17.06 -21.31 10.47
CA PRO A 27 16.06 -21.93 9.61
C PRO A 27 15.07 -20.92 9.04
N SER A 28 14.55 -20.00 9.87
CA SER A 28 13.62 -18.96 9.41
C SER A 28 14.29 -17.96 8.48
N MET A 29 15.53 -17.56 8.77
CA MET A 29 16.34 -16.71 7.89
C MET A 29 16.63 -17.38 6.55
N LEU A 30 16.94 -18.68 6.55
CA LEU A 30 17.17 -19.46 5.32
C LEU A 30 15.91 -19.49 4.46
N ILE A 31 14.74 -19.76 5.05
CA ILE A 31 13.46 -19.78 4.34
C ILE A 31 13.19 -18.40 3.73
N VAL A 32 13.42 -17.31 4.44
CA VAL A 32 13.25 -15.95 3.93
C VAL A 32 14.24 -15.66 2.80
N LEU A 33 15.52 -15.99 2.98
CA LEU A 33 16.53 -15.73 1.97
C LEU A 33 16.28 -16.53 0.69
N VAL A 34 16.02 -17.83 0.80
CA VAL A 34 15.78 -18.68 -0.38
C VAL A 34 14.41 -18.43 -0.96
N GLY A 35 13.36 -18.39 -0.13
CA GLY A 35 11.98 -18.23 -0.60
C GLY A 35 11.72 -16.84 -1.16
N PHE A 36 12.12 -15.77 -0.46
CA PHE A 36 11.83 -14.41 -0.90
C PHE A 36 12.82 -13.91 -1.97
N TYR A 37 14.10 -13.88 -1.64
CA TYR A 37 15.12 -13.35 -2.57
C TYR A 37 15.37 -14.30 -3.74
N GLY A 38 15.30 -15.62 -3.52
CA GLY A 38 15.41 -16.61 -4.57
C GLY A 38 14.33 -16.47 -5.62
N TYR A 39 13.06 -16.26 -5.21
CA TYR A 39 11.97 -16.00 -6.17
C TYR A 39 12.10 -14.67 -6.89
N ILE A 40 12.57 -13.61 -6.24
CA ILE A 40 12.84 -12.33 -6.91
C ILE A 40 13.91 -12.52 -8.01
N LEU A 41 15.01 -13.18 -7.68
CA LEU A 41 16.08 -13.47 -8.64
C LEU A 41 15.59 -14.36 -9.78
N TRP A 42 14.80 -15.37 -9.47
CA TRP A 42 14.22 -16.23 -10.51
C TRP A 42 13.25 -15.47 -11.43
N THR A 43 12.39 -14.62 -10.87
CA THR A 43 11.52 -13.73 -11.66
C THR A 43 12.35 -12.78 -12.53
N LEU A 44 13.44 -12.22 -11.98
CA LEU A 44 14.37 -11.39 -12.74
C LEU A 44 15.00 -12.18 -13.91
N LEU A 45 15.46 -13.41 -13.69
CA LEU A 45 16.00 -14.25 -14.75
C LEU A 45 14.93 -14.56 -15.81
N LEU A 46 13.71 -14.94 -15.40
CA LEU A 46 12.62 -15.21 -16.32
C LEU A 46 12.25 -14.00 -17.19
N SER A 47 12.39 -12.77 -16.68
CA SER A 47 12.11 -11.55 -17.44
C SER A 47 13.01 -11.35 -18.66
N PHE A 48 14.19 -11.99 -18.69
CA PHE A 48 15.11 -11.98 -19.81
C PHE A 48 14.97 -13.20 -20.75
N THR A 49 13.97 -14.05 -20.49
CA THR A 49 13.74 -15.28 -21.26
C THR A 49 12.43 -15.24 -22.03
N ASN A 50 12.30 -16.10 -23.04
CA ASN A 50 11.03 -16.32 -23.74
C ASN A 50 10.24 -17.48 -23.10
N SER A 51 10.10 -17.43 -21.77
CA SER A 51 9.39 -18.46 -21.01
C SER A 51 7.87 -18.35 -21.18
N SER A 52 7.25 -19.52 -21.39
CA SER A 52 5.81 -19.72 -21.36
C SER A 52 5.41 -20.50 -20.10
N PHE A 53 4.24 -21.17 -20.08
CA PHE A 53 3.80 -22.03 -18.97
C PHE A 53 4.83 -23.08 -18.54
N MET A 54 5.58 -23.64 -19.52
CA MET A 54 6.78 -24.41 -19.23
C MET A 54 7.99 -23.48 -19.37
N PRO A 55 8.75 -23.25 -18.30
CA PRO A 55 9.91 -22.37 -18.35
C PRO A 55 10.90 -22.85 -19.40
N SER A 56 11.05 -22.07 -20.47
CA SER A 56 12.11 -22.27 -21.46
C SER A 56 13.17 -21.21 -21.16
N TYR A 57 14.33 -21.63 -20.68
CA TYR A 57 15.42 -20.70 -20.34
C TYR A 57 16.15 -20.13 -21.57
N LYS A 58 15.42 -20.01 -22.70
CA LYS A 58 15.96 -19.38 -23.91
C LYS A 58 16.10 -17.89 -23.66
N TRP A 59 17.33 -17.44 -23.55
CA TRP A 59 17.68 -16.06 -23.32
C TRP A 59 17.34 -15.17 -24.51
N VAL A 60 16.59 -14.09 -24.28
CA VAL A 60 16.18 -13.12 -25.30
C VAL A 60 16.57 -11.68 -24.93
N GLY A 61 17.35 -11.49 -23.87
CA GLY A 61 17.78 -10.18 -23.40
C GLY A 61 16.58 -9.30 -23.03
N LEU A 62 16.59 -8.06 -23.48
CA LEU A 62 15.55 -7.05 -23.16
C LEU A 62 14.30 -7.15 -24.06
N ALA A 63 14.15 -8.16 -24.89
CA ALA A 63 13.04 -8.27 -25.83
C ALA A 63 11.67 -8.29 -25.13
N GLN A 64 11.56 -8.85 -23.91
CA GLN A 64 10.30 -8.84 -23.16
C GLN A 64 9.94 -7.43 -22.67
N TYR A 65 10.93 -6.65 -22.29
CA TYR A 65 10.72 -5.24 -21.91
C TYR A 65 10.32 -4.39 -23.11
N ALA A 66 10.93 -4.59 -24.28
CA ALA A 66 10.52 -3.92 -25.52
C ALA A 66 9.07 -4.23 -25.86
N ARG A 67 8.68 -5.52 -25.87
CA ARG A 67 7.29 -5.95 -26.11
C ARG A 67 6.31 -5.38 -25.08
N LEU A 68 6.74 -5.22 -23.82
CA LEU A 68 5.93 -4.63 -22.77
C LEU A 68 5.67 -3.16 -23.04
N MET A 69 6.70 -2.42 -23.48
CA MET A 69 6.56 -1.00 -23.84
C MET A 69 5.72 -0.76 -25.09
N ASP A 70 5.70 -1.72 -26.04
CA ASP A 70 4.84 -1.66 -27.22
C ASP A 70 3.39 -2.11 -26.94
N ASN A 71 3.06 -2.50 -25.72
CA ASN A 71 1.75 -3.03 -25.38
C ASN A 71 0.81 -1.94 -24.85
N ASP A 72 -0.23 -1.60 -25.61
CA ASP A 72 -1.22 -0.58 -25.23
C ASP A 72 -1.88 -0.85 -23.88
N ARG A 73 -2.18 -2.15 -23.58
CA ARG A 73 -2.79 -2.53 -22.32
C ARG A 73 -1.89 -2.22 -21.11
N TRP A 74 -0.55 -2.31 -21.29
CA TRP A 74 0.42 -1.92 -20.25
C TRP A 74 0.36 -0.42 -19.96
N TRP A 75 0.24 0.39 -21.00
CA TRP A 75 0.13 1.84 -20.83
C TRP A 75 -1.20 2.27 -20.21
N VAL A 76 -2.30 1.61 -20.58
CA VAL A 76 -3.60 1.81 -19.91
C VAL A 76 -3.48 1.44 -18.42
N ALA A 77 -2.92 0.28 -18.09
CA ALA A 77 -2.73 -0.14 -16.71
C ALA A 77 -1.82 0.81 -15.92
N SER A 78 -0.74 1.31 -16.54
CA SER A 78 0.18 2.25 -15.91
C SER A 78 -0.47 3.62 -15.68
N LYS A 79 -1.23 4.14 -16.65
CA LYS A 79 -2.01 5.37 -16.50
C LYS A 79 -3.06 5.23 -15.39
N ASN A 80 -3.77 4.11 -15.39
CA ASN A 80 -4.75 3.82 -14.34
C ASN A 80 -4.11 3.75 -12.95
N LEU A 81 -2.90 3.19 -12.83
CA LEU A 81 -2.16 3.19 -11.56
C LEU A 81 -1.86 4.61 -11.07
N LEU A 82 -1.49 5.53 -11.96
CA LEU A 82 -1.23 6.92 -11.57
C LEU A 82 -2.52 7.60 -11.11
N VAL A 83 -3.63 7.42 -11.82
CA VAL A 83 -4.93 7.98 -11.43
C VAL A 83 -5.45 7.34 -10.15
N PHE A 84 -5.50 6.01 -10.10
CA PHE A 84 -5.94 5.25 -8.93
C PHE A 84 -5.06 5.54 -7.71
N GLY A 85 -3.74 5.39 -7.85
CA GLY A 85 -2.79 5.58 -6.76
C GLY A 85 -2.77 7.02 -6.26
N GLY A 86 -2.76 8.00 -7.16
CA GLY A 86 -2.79 9.42 -6.80
C GLY A 86 -4.05 9.80 -6.02
N LEU A 87 -5.23 9.44 -6.53
CA LEU A 87 -6.50 9.72 -5.87
C LEU A 87 -6.67 8.91 -4.57
N PHE A 88 -6.35 7.63 -4.61
CA PHE A 88 -6.40 6.76 -3.44
C PHE A 88 -5.56 7.30 -2.29
N ILE A 89 -4.31 7.66 -2.56
CA ILE A 89 -3.40 8.20 -1.55
C ILE A 89 -3.91 9.57 -1.05
N ALA A 90 -4.21 10.48 -1.96
CA ALA A 90 -4.63 11.83 -1.60
C ALA A 90 -5.92 11.83 -0.75
N ILE A 91 -6.96 11.12 -1.22
CA ILE A 91 -8.25 11.09 -0.51
C ILE A 91 -8.13 10.33 0.81
N SER A 92 -7.40 9.19 0.86
CA SER A 92 -7.21 8.44 2.11
C SER A 92 -6.45 9.25 3.15
N LEU A 93 -5.43 10.04 2.74
CA LEU A 93 -4.71 10.93 3.65
C LEU A 93 -5.63 12.04 4.16
N VAL A 94 -6.36 12.71 3.28
CA VAL A 94 -7.26 13.80 3.67
C VAL A 94 -8.35 13.30 4.63
N VAL A 95 -9.04 12.23 4.25
CA VAL A 95 -10.12 11.65 5.07
C VAL A 95 -9.57 11.11 6.39
N GLY A 96 -8.46 10.36 6.34
CA GLY A 96 -7.86 9.77 7.53
C GLY A 96 -7.34 10.82 8.53
N VAL A 97 -6.65 11.86 8.05
CA VAL A 97 -6.18 12.97 8.88
C VAL A 97 -7.37 13.74 9.49
N PHE A 98 -8.38 14.03 8.68
CA PHE A 98 -9.59 14.71 9.15
C PHE A 98 -10.30 13.91 10.25
N LEU A 99 -10.48 12.60 10.05
CA LEU A 99 -11.05 11.71 11.07
C LEU A 99 -10.19 11.63 12.32
N ALA A 100 -8.85 11.61 12.19
CA ALA A 100 -7.92 11.59 13.31
C ALA A 100 -8.05 12.87 14.15
N ILE A 101 -8.10 14.05 13.51
CA ILE A 101 -8.29 15.34 14.20
C ILE A 101 -9.63 15.38 14.93
N LEU A 102 -10.71 14.89 14.31
CA LEU A 102 -12.01 14.81 14.96
C LEU A 102 -12.00 13.90 16.20
N LEU A 103 -11.33 12.74 16.11
CA LEU A 103 -11.23 11.78 17.21
C LEU A 103 -10.24 12.20 18.31
N ASP A 104 -9.31 13.08 17.99
CA ASP A 104 -8.39 13.67 18.98
C ASP A 104 -9.13 14.64 19.93
N GLN A 105 -10.24 15.21 19.49
CA GLN A 105 -11.15 15.96 20.35
C GLN A 105 -11.85 14.98 21.31
N ARG A 106 -11.85 15.24 22.61
CA ARG A 106 -12.44 14.39 23.67
C ARG A 106 -13.91 14.03 23.37
N ILE A 107 -14.13 13.03 22.52
CA ILE A 107 -15.46 12.58 22.06
C ILE A 107 -15.98 11.48 23.00
N ARG A 108 -17.21 11.62 23.42
CA ARG A 108 -17.94 10.57 24.15
C ARG A 108 -18.13 9.37 23.17
N ARG A 109 -17.70 8.15 23.54
CA ARG A 109 -17.72 6.93 22.72
C ARG A 109 -16.66 6.86 21.61
N GLU A 110 -15.54 7.51 21.77
CA GLU A 110 -14.41 7.46 20.83
C GLU A 110 -14.05 6.01 20.40
N GLY A 111 -13.98 5.09 21.38
CA GLY A 111 -13.62 3.69 21.10
C GLY A 111 -14.55 3.00 20.13
N PHE A 112 -15.88 3.24 20.23
CA PHE A 112 -16.85 2.69 19.28
C PHE A 112 -16.67 3.27 17.87
N ILE A 113 -16.56 4.59 17.77
CA ILE A 113 -16.36 5.27 16.47
C ILE A 113 -15.08 4.80 15.81
N ARG A 114 -13.97 4.71 16.56
CA ARG A 114 -12.71 4.19 16.06
C ARG A 114 -12.84 2.75 15.52
N THR A 115 -13.55 1.89 16.23
CA THR A 115 -13.78 0.50 15.80
C THR A 115 -14.55 0.46 14.48
N VAL A 116 -15.59 1.25 14.32
CA VAL A 116 -16.40 1.32 13.08
C VAL A 116 -15.53 1.72 11.88
N TYR A 117 -14.67 2.72 12.03
CA TYR A 117 -13.78 3.15 10.94
C TYR A 117 -12.62 2.20 10.67
N LEU A 118 -12.17 1.42 11.68
CA LEU A 118 -11.14 0.41 11.50
C LEU A 118 -11.68 -0.91 10.94
N TYR A 119 -12.97 -1.18 11.08
CA TYR A 119 -13.57 -2.45 10.65
C TYR A 119 -13.33 -2.79 9.17
N PRO A 120 -13.44 -1.84 8.20
CA PRO A 120 -13.17 -2.12 6.81
C PRO A 120 -11.78 -2.69 6.54
N MET A 121 -10.78 -2.27 7.28
CA MET A 121 -9.41 -2.75 7.15
C MET A 121 -9.25 -4.24 7.55
N ALA A 122 -10.12 -4.77 8.39
CA ALA A 122 -10.11 -6.18 8.78
C ALA A 122 -10.67 -7.10 7.68
N LEU A 123 -11.34 -6.56 6.67
CA LEU A 123 -11.86 -7.32 5.53
C LEU A 123 -10.76 -7.57 4.51
N SER A 124 -10.81 -8.74 3.84
CA SER A 124 -9.93 -8.96 2.69
C SER A 124 -10.34 -8.07 1.51
N MET A 125 -9.37 -7.69 0.67
CA MET A 125 -9.63 -6.89 -0.54
C MET A 125 -10.60 -7.58 -1.51
N ILE A 126 -10.64 -8.91 -1.55
CA ILE A 126 -11.60 -9.68 -2.36
C ILE A 126 -13.02 -9.49 -1.85
N VAL A 127 -13.23 -9.57 -0.54
CA VAL A 127 -14.55 -9.33 0.08
C VAL A 127 -14.99 -7.89 -0.15
N THR A 128 -14.10 -6.94 0.07
CA THR A 128 -14.35 -5.52 -0.22
C THR A 128 -14.73 -5.31 -1.68
N GLY A 129 -13.94 -5.81 -2.62
CA GLY A 129 -14.21 -5.68 -4.05
C GLY A 129 -15.56 -6.30 -4.45
N THR A 130 -15.89 -7.47 -3.92
CA THR A 130 -17.17 -8.13 -4.19
C THR A 130 -18.36 -7.34 -3.63
N ALA A 131 -18.26 -6.85 -2.39
CA ALA A 131 -19.29 -6.04 -1.76
C ALA A 131 -19.54 -4.73 -2.53
N TRP A 132 -18.46 -4.02 -2.88
CA TRP A 132 -18.55 -2.78 -3.65
C TRP A 132 -19.02 -3.01 -5.08
N LYS A 133 -18.69 -4.15 -5.71
CA LYS A 133 -19.24 -4.55 -7.01
C LYS A 133 -20.76 -4.65 -6.95
N TRP A 134 -21.33 -5.24 -5.91
CA TRP A 134 -22.77 -5.33 -5.76
C TRP A 134 -23.40 -3.98 -5.41
N LEU A 135 -22.76 -3.21 -4.54
CA LEU A 135 -23.24 -1.90 -4.12
C LEU A 135 -23.29 -0.89 -5.28
N LEU A 136 -22.29 -0.92 -6.16
CA LEU A 136 -22.19 -0.03 -7.32
C LEU A 136 -22.76 -0.62 -8.62
N ASN A 137 -23.42 -1.79 -8.55
CA ASN A 137 -24.04 -2.41 -9.71
C ASN A 137 -25.18 -1.53 -10.24
N PRO A 138 -25.16 -1.12 -11.53
CA PRO A 138 -26.14 -0.19 -12.07
C PRO A 138 -27.57 -0.71 -12.15
N GLY A 139 -27.82 -1.97 -11.90
CA GLY A 139 -29.18 -2.54 -11.93
C GLY A 139 -29.72 -2.99 -10.57
N LEU A 140 -28.84 -3.17 -9.58
CA LEU A 140 -29.17 -3.83 -8.32
C LEU A 140 -28.73 -3.06 -7.08
N GLY A 141 -27.70 -2.19 -7.21
CA GLY A 141 -27.04 -1.52 -6.09
C GLY A 141 -27.70 -0.20 -5.69
N LEU A 142 -26.87 0.78 -5.32
CA LEU A 142 -27.27 2.12 -4.90
C LEU A 142 -28.13 2.83 -5.95
N ASP A 143 -27.86 2.60 -7.23
CA ASP A 143 -28.62 3.17 -8.34
C ASP A 143 -30.10 2.77 -8.26
N LYS A 144 -30.38 1.49 -8.07
CA LYS A 144 -31.74 1.00 -7.90
C LYS A 144 -32.36 1.51 -6.60
N LEU A 145 -31.64 1.42 -5.49
CA LEU A 145 -32.13 1.84 -4.18
C LEU A 145 -32.61 3.31 -4.18
N LEU A 146 -31.80 4.20 -4.76
CA LEU A 146 -32.13 5.62 -4.81
C LEU A 146 -33.28 5.92 -5.75
N ARG A 147 -33.41 5.20 -6.87
CA ARG A 147 -34.60 5.31 -7.75
C ARG A 147 -35.89 4.83 -7.07
N ASP A 148 -35.80 3.71 -6.35
CA ASP A 148 -36.92 3.18 -5.59
C ASP A 148 -37.39 4.14 -4.46
N TRP A 149 -36.46 5.01 -3.97
CA TRP A 149 -36.78 6.08 -3.00
C TRP A 149 -37.31 7.38 -3.65
N GLY A 150 -37.54 7.37 -4.97
CA GLY A 150 -38.13 8.50 -5.69
C GLY A 150 -37.12 9.39 -6.45
N TRP A 151 -35.84 9.04 -6.50
CA TRP A 151 -34.84 9.74 -7.29
C TRP A 151 -34.73 9.15 -8.71
N GLU A 152 -35.82 9.16 -9.45
CA GLU A 152 -35.93 8.50 -10.78
C GLU A 152 -34.86 8.92 -11.79
N GLY A 153 -34.32 10.14 -11.67
CA GLY A 153 -33.24 10.67 -12.52
C GLY A 153 -31.83 10.22 -12.11
N PHE A 154 -31.67 9.54 -10.97
CA PHE A 154 -30.35 9.09 -10.53
C PHE A 154 -29.85 7.91 -11.36
N ARG A 155 -28.64 8.02 -11.90
CA ARG A 155 -27.96 6.94 -12.63
C ARG A 155 -26.52 6.85 -12.17
N PHE A 156 -26.11 5.67 -11.78
CA PHE A 156 -24.72 5.35 -11.41
C PHE A 156 -24.25 4.14 -12.22
N ASP A 157 -23.71 4.40 -13.40
CA ASP A 157 -23.22 3.41 -14.36
C ASP A 157 -21.70 3.31 -14.43
N TRP A 158 -20.97 3.96 -13.51
CA TRP A 158 -19.52 4.06 -13.52
C TRP A 158 -18.81 2.72 -13.53
N LEU A 159 -19.40 1.68 -12.95
CA LEU A 159 -18.78 0.35 -12.91
C LEU A 159 -18.66 -0.30 -14.30
N VAL A 160 -19.54 0.08 -15.23
CA VAL A 160 -19.57 -0.44 -16.61
C VAL A 160 -19.08 0.59 -17.63
N ASP A 161 -18.78 1.81 -17.20
CA ASP A 161 -18.27 2.90 -18.03
C ASP A 161 -16.72 2.81 -18.08
N PRO A 162 -16.10 2.63 -19.27
CA PRO A 162 -14.65 2.55 -19.40
C PRO A 162 -13.89 3.77 -18.89
N ASP A 163 -14.47 4.96 -18.98
CA ASP A 163 -13.81 6.20 -18.57
C ASP A 163 -13.89 6.45 -17.04
N ARG A 164 -14.83 5.81 -16.37
CA ARG A 164 -15.15 6.07 -14.96
C ARG A 164 -14.88 4.91 -14.01
N VAL A 165 -14.72 3.70 -14.52
CA VAL A 165 -14.57 2.48 -13.70
C VAL A 165 -13.42 2.54 -12.70
N VAL A 166 -12.32 3.23 -13.02
CA VAL A 166 -11.16 3.40 -12.11
C VAL A 166 -11.57 4.15 -10.84
N TYR A 167 -12.50 5.11 -10.91
CA TYR A 167 -12.98 5.84 -9.74
C TYR A 167 -13.79 4.95 -8.79
N CYS A 168 -14.46 3.91 -9.31
CA CYS A 168 -15.12 2.91 -8.46
C CYS A 168 -14.10 2.14 -7.61
N LEU A 169 -12.94 1.79 -8.18
CA LEU A 169 -11.85 1.17 -7.44
C LEU A 169 -11.29 2.13 -6.36
N VAL A 170 -11.16 3.42 -6.67
CA VAL A 170 -10.72 4.44 -5.71
C VAL A 170 -11.67 4.52 -4.53
N ILE A 171 -12.99 4.58 -4.76
CA ILE A 171 -14.00 4.65 -3.70
C ILE A 171 -13.86 3.47 -2.74
N ALA A 172 -13.79 2.24 -3.27
CA ALA A 172 -13.67 1.03 -2.47
C ALA A 172 -12.35 0.99 -1.68
N ALA A 173 -11.23 1.37 -2.32
CA ALA A 173 -9.92 1.39 -1.69
C ALA A 173 -9.80 2.44 -0.58
N VAL A 174 -10.33 3.65 -0.81
CA VAL A 174 -10.35 4.74 0.18
C VAL A 174 -11.19 4.34 1.38
N TRP A 175 -12.38 3.77 1.17
CA TRP A 175 -13.22 3.29 2.25
C TRP A 175 -12.49 2.28 3.14
N GLN A 176 -11.71 1.38 2.57
CA GLN A 176 -10.97 0.37 3.33
C GLN A 176 -9.75 0.95 4.03
N ALA A 177 -9.02 1.89 3.43
CA ALA A 177 -7.74 2.38 3.94
C ALA A 177 -7.86 3.61 4.86
N SER A 178 -8.93 4.40 4.76
CA SER A 178 -9.08 5.65 5.52
C SER A 178 -9.03 5.44 7.04
N GLY A 179 -9.58 4.35 7.56
CA GLY A 179 -9.53 3.99 8.96
C GLY A 179 -8.10 3.70 9.46
N PHE A 180 -7.28 3.06 8.63
CA PHE A 180 -5.86 2.84 8.93
C PHE A 180 -5.10 4.15 9.03
N VAL A 181 -5.27 5.03 8.05
CA VAL A 181 -4.64 6.36 8.06
C VAL A 181 -5.09 7.15 9.28
N MET A 182 -6.39 7.13 9.59
CA MET A 182 -6.93 7.73 10.80
C MET A 182 -6.22 7.21 12.06
N ALA A 183 -6.06 5.90 12.22
CA ALA A 183 -5.41 5.33 13.40
C ALA A 183 -3.94 5.73 13.50
N LEU A 184 -3.23 5.74 12.38
CA LEU A 184 -1.82 6.12 12.30
C LEU A 184 -1.62 7.59 12.72
N PHE A 185 -2.44 8.50 12.18
CA PHE A 185 -2.37 9.91 12.54
C PHE A 185 -2.87 10.18 13.95
N LEU A 186 -3.91 9.48 14.43
CA LEU A 186 -4.38 9.61 15.80
C LEU A 186 -3.30 9.21 16.81
N ALA A 187 -2.53 8.15 16.53
CA ALA A 187 -1.39 7.75 17.34
C ALA A 187 -0.30 8.84 17.34
N GLY A 188 -0.02 9.42 16.17
CA GLY A 188 0.91 10.54 16.03
C GLY A 188 0.47 11.79 16.79
N LEU A 189 -0.80 12.17 16.66
CA LEU A 189 -1.39 13.33 17.38
C LEU A 189 -1.24 13.20 18.89
N ARG A 190 -1.48 12.01 19.43
CA ARG A 190 -1.33 11.72 20.87
C ARG A 190 0.12 11.70 21.36
N GLY A 191 1.07 11.61 20.46
CA GLY A 191 2.51 11.72 20.74
C GLY A 191 3.02 13.16 20.80
N VAL A 192 2.22 14.15 20.37
CA VAL A 192 2.60 15.57 20.42
C VAL A 192 2.52 16.08 21.85
N ASP A 193 3.56 16.79 22.30
CA ASP A 193 3.59 17.36 23.64
C ASP A 193 2.45 18.39 23.83
N SER A 194 1.57 18.09 24.78
CA SER A 194 0.43 18.95 25.13
C SER A 194 0.85 20.35 25.63
N SER A 195 2.10 20.53 26.04
CA SER A 195 2.63 21.85 26.47
C SER A 195 2.69 22.82 25.28
N ILE A 196 3.07 22.33 24.08
CA ILE A 196 3.12 23.12 22.84
C ILE A 196 1.73 23.61 22.45
N VAL A 197 0.73 22.73 22.54
CA VAL A 197 -0.67 23.08 22.24
C VAL A 197 -1.21 24.10 23.23
N ARG A 198 -0.92 23.93 24.54
CA ARG A 198 -1.34 24.88 25.58
C ARG A 198 -0.68 26.24 25.43
N ALA A 199 0.62 26.28 25.13
CA ALA A 199 1.32 27.55 24.89
C ALA A 199 0.68 28.34 23.74
N ALA A 200 0.42 27.65 22.59
CA ALA A 200 -0.25 28.30 21.47
C ALA A 200 -1.68 28.77 21.77
N GLN A 201 -2.41 28.10 22.69
CA GLN A 201 -3.72 28.53 23.14
C GLN A 201 -3.62 29.78 24.01
N VAL A 202 -2.60 29.90 24.89
CA VAL A 202 -2.32 31.10 25.69
C VAL A 202 -1.99 32.30 24.80
N ASP A 203 -1.26 32.05 23.68
CA ASP A 203 -0.96 33.05 22.66
C ASP A 203 -2.20 33.44 21.80
N GLY A 204 -3.37 32.88 22.08
CA GLY A 204 -4.63 33.21 21.40
C GLY A 204 -4.81 32.53 20.04
N ALA A 205 -4.00 31.54 19.71
CA ALA A 205 -4.16 30.83 18.45
C ALA A 205 -5.45 29.99 18.42
N SER A 206 -6.19 30.07 17.30
CA SER A 206 -7.40 29.24 17.08
C SER A 206 -7.03 27.77 16.88
N LEU A 207 -7.94 26.86 17.24
CA LEU A 207 -7.72 25.41 17.04
C LEU A 207 -7.29 25.04 15.61
N PRO A 208 -7.94 25.51 14.53
CA PRO A 208 -7.48 25.22 13.18
C PRO A 208 -6.03 25.69 12.92
N THR A 209 -5.66 26.86 13.46
CA THR A 209 -4.29 27.40 13.31
C THR A 209 -3.28 26.50 14.03
N ILE A 210 -3.60 26.03 15.24
CA ILE A 210 -2.75 25.12 16.02
C ILE A 210 -2.53 23.81 15.25
N TYR A 211 -3.60 23.19 14.75
CA TYR A 211 -3.47 21.95 13.98
C TYR A 211 -2.69 22.15 12.67
N LEU A 212 -3.04 23.16 11.87
CA LEU A 212 -2.45 23.33 10.53
C LEU A 212 -1.00 23.82 10.56
N ARG A 213 -0.65 24.71 11.54
CA ARG A 213 0.67 25.36 11.55
C ARG A 213 1.67 24.74 12.54
N ILE A 214 1.19 24.01 13.55
CA ILE A 214 2.05 23.47 14.60
C ILE A 214 2.00 21.95 14.61
N VAL A 215 0.80 21.37 14.80
CA VAL A 215 0.65 19.93 15.05
C VAL A 215 0.89 19.11 13.78
N LEU A 216 0.21 19.41 12.67
CA LEU A 216 0.37 18.65 11.42
C LEU A 216 1.80 18.73 10.85
N PRO A 217 2.50 19.87 10.85
CA PRO A 217 3.90 19.90 10.43
C PRO A 217 4.83 19.05 11.30
N SER A 218 4.56 18.88 12.61
CA SER A 218 5.34 18.01 13.49
C SER A 218 5.13 16.52 13.17
N LEU A 219 4.03 16.17 12.51
CA LEU A 219 3.70 14.80 12.09
C LEU A 219 4.26 14.41 10.71
N ARG A 220 5.21 15.17 10.16
CA ARG A 220 5.86 14.83 8.87
C ARG A 220 6.33 13.38 8.79
N PRO A 221 6.97 12.78 9.82
CA PRO A 221 7.39 11.37 9.75
C PRO A 221 6.20 10.40 9.60
N VAL A 222 5.08 10.69 10.28
CA VAL A 222 3.84 9.91 10.20
C VAL A 222 3.24 10.02 8.80
N PHE A 223 3.24 11.24 8.23
CA PHE A 223 2.77 11.48 6.88
C PHE A 223 3.55 10.68 5.83
N PHE A 224 4.88 10.70 5.91
CA PHE A 224 5.72 9.92 5.00
C PHE A 224 5.53 8.41 5.17
N SER A 225 5.38 7.93 6.40
CA SER A 225 5.07 6.51 6.67
C SER A 225 3.73 6.11 6.06
N ALA A 226 2.69 6.92 6.23
CA ALA A 226 1.38 6.68 5.62
C ALA A 226 1.46 6.67 4.08
N LEU A 227 2.15 7.65 3.49
CA LEU A 227 2.37 7.75 2.05
C LEU A 227 3.04 6.50 1.49
N MET A 228 4.10 6.01 2.14
CA MET A 228 4.82 4.81 1.73
C MET A 228 3.95 3.56 1.76
N ILE A 229 3.20 3.38 2.84
CA ILE A 229 2.30 2.22 2.98
C ILE A 229 1.20 2.27 1.92
N LEU A 230 0.56 3.42 1.72
CA LEU A 230 -0.49 3.59 0.71
C LEU A 230 0.04 3.40 -0.71
N ALA A 231 1.23 3.93 -1.03
CA ALA A 231 1.86 3.74 -2.34
C ALA A 231 2.16 2.25 -2.61
N HIS A 232 2.65 1.52 -1.62
CA HIS A 232 2.85 0.08 -1.72
C HIS A 232 1.54 -0.67 -1.96
N ILE A 233 0.47 -0.31 -1.23
CA ILE A 233 -0.87 -0.90 -1.41
C ILE A 233 -1.37 -0.61 -2.83
N ALA A 234 -1.21 0.62 -3.33
CA ALA A 234 -1.67 1.01 -4.67
C ALA A 234 -0.99 0.19 -5.77
N ILE A 235 0.35 0.07 -5.75
CA ILE A 235 1.10 -0.67 -6.78
C ILE A 235 0.74 -2.16 -6.78
N LYS A 236 0.49 -2.72 -5.61
CA LYS A 236 0.18 -4.15 -5.42
C LYS A 236 -1.32 -4.46 -5.56
N SER A 237 -2.19 -3.49 -5.86
CA SER A 237 -3.64 -3.68 -5.91
C SER A 237 -4.06 -4.62 -7.05
N PHE A 238 -4.10 -5.92 -6.74
CA PHE A 238 -4.61 -7.00 -7.60
C PHE A 238 -5.99 -7.46 -7.15
N ASP A 239 -6.11 -7.84 -5.87
CA ASP A 239 -7.30 -8.50 -5.32
C ASP A 239 -8.58 -7.67 -5.47
N LEU A 240 -8.47 -6.36 -5.24
CA LEU A 240 -9.59 -5.43 -5.40
C LEU A 240 -10.06 -5.37 -6.85
N VAL A 241 -9.12 -5.22 -7.81
CA VAL A 241 -9.43 -5.16 -9.25
C VAL A 241 -10.02 -6.48 -9.72
N ALA A 242 -9.40 -7.61 -9.34
CA ALA A 242 -9.84 -8.94 -9.72
C ALA A 242 -11.28 -9.23 -9.23
N ALA A 243 -11.59 -8.88 -7.98
CA ALA A 243 -12.92 -9.14 -7.42
C ALA A 243 -14.00 -8.18 -7.93
N MET A 244 -13.66 -6.90 -8.12
CA MET A 244 -14.64 -5.87 -8.45
C MET A 244 -14.94 -5.80 -9.94
N THR A 245 -13.91 -5.82 -10.80
CA THR A 245 -14.04 -5.54 -12.23
C THR A 245 -13.38 -6.59 -13.12
N ALA A 246 -12.48 -7.41 -12.58
CA ALA A 246 -11.60 -8.32 -13.34
C ALA A 246 -10.81 -7.60 -14.46
N GLY A 247 -10.51 -6.29 -14.27
CA GLY A 247 -9.84 -5.44 -15.26
C GLY A 247 -10.77 -4.76 -16.26
N GLY A 248 -12.09 -5.13 -16.28
CA GLY A 248 -13.09 -4.64 -17.23
C GLY A 248 -13.71 -3.27 -16.88
N PRO A 249 -14.54 -2.74 -17.81
CA PRO A 249 -14.91 -3.28 -19.13
C PRO A 249 -13.72 -3.30 -20.11
N GLY A 250 -13.59 -4.37 -20.87
CA GLY A 250 -12.41 -4.62 -21.69
C GLY A 250 -11.16 -4.78 -20.82
N TYR A 251 -10.31 -3.77 -20.74
CA TYR A 251 -9.17 -3.64 -19.82
C TYR A 251 -9.07 -2.21 -19.22
N ALA A 252 -10.19 -1.47 -19.24
CA ALA A 252 -10.23 -0.07 -18.82
C ALA A 252 -9.93 0.16 -17.34
N SER A 253 -10.13 -0.84 -16.48
CA SER A 253 -9.77 -0.77 -15.05
C SER A 253 -8.53 -1.60 -14.69
N ASP A 254 -7.76 -2.06 -15.70
CA ASP A 254 -6.50 -2.76 -15.42
C ASP A 254 -5.55 -1.88 -14.61
N LEU A 255 -4.88 -2.53 -13.67
CA LEU A 255 -3.69 -2.01 -13.00
C LEU A 255 -2.49 -2.93 -13.34
N PRO A 256 -1.24 -2.48 -13.17
CA PRO A 256 -0.05 -3.30 -13.48
C PRO A 256 -0.06 -4.68 -12.82
N ALA A 257 -0.59 -4.81 -11.61
CA ALA A 257 -0.71 -6.09 -10.92
C ALA A 257 -1.70 -7.04 -11.62
N MET A 258 -2.82 -6.52 -12.13
CA MET A 258 -3.79 -7.31 -12.90
C MET A 258 -3.24 -7.68 -14.28
N PHE A 259 -2.53 -6.77 -14.95
CA PHE A 259 -1.80 -7.03 -16.18
C PHE A 259 -0.79 -8.17 -15.97
N MET A 260 0.08 -8.07 -14.98
CA MET A 260 1.08 -9.09 -14.63
C MET A 260 0.44 -10.45 -14.45
N TYR A 261 -0.61 -10.54 -13.64
CA TYR A 261 -1.35 -11.78 -13.42
C TYR A 261 -1.92 -12.37 -14.72
N SER A 262 -2.62 -11.53 -15.50
CA SER A 262 -3.24 -11.93 -16.78
C SER A 262 -2.21 -12.49 -17.77
N PHE A 263 -1.06 -11.83 -17.91
CA PHE A 263 -0.02 -12.29 -18.85
C PHE A 263 0.71 -13.52 -18.33
N THR A 264 1.00 -13.61 -17.03
CA THR A 264 1.69 -14.76 -16.44
C THR A 264 0.80 -16.00 -16.45
N PHE A 265 -0.41 -15.90 -15.87
CA PHE A 265 -1.22 -17.08 -15.55
C PHE A 265 -2.34 -17.36 -16.55
N SER A 266 -2.96 -16.33 -17.14
CA SER A 266 -4.06 -16.56 -18.09
C SER A 266 -3.55 -16.74 -19.53
N ARG A 267 -2.50 -16.01 -19.94
CA ARG A 267 -1.93 -16.07 -21.28
C ARG A 267 -0.69 -16.95 -21.40
N GLY A 268 -0.13 -17.39 -20.29
CA GLY A 268 1.07 -18.23 -20.26
C GLY A 268 2.34 -17.55 -20.75
N GLN A 269 2.39 -16.22 -20.77
CA GLN A 269 3.56 -15.44 -21.21
C GLN A 269 4.40 -15.04 -19.97
N MET A 270 5.04 -16.02 -19.33
CA MET A 270 5.77 -15.84 -18.08
C MET A 270 6.90 -14.80 -18.20
N GLY A 271 7.62 -14.78 -19.34
CA GLY A 271 8.68 -13.79 -19.55
C GLY A 271 8.17 -12.35 -19.51
N MET A 272 7.03 -12.06 -20.15
CA MET A 272 6.43 -10.74 -20.18
C MET A 272 5.80 -10.37 -18.82
N GLY A 273 5.12 -11.33 -18.18
CA GLY A 273 4.59 -11.14 -16.83
C GLY A 273 5.69 -10.89 -15.80
N SER A 274 6.81 -11.62 -15.90
CA SER A 274 7.99 -11.38 -15.06
C SER A 274 8.62 -10.01 -15.30
N ALA A 275 8.72 -9.56 -16.57
CA ALA A 275 9.22 -8.21 -16.89
C ALA A 275 8.35 -7.12 -16.26
N SER A 276 7.01 -7.26 -16.32
CA SER A 276 6.09 -6.31 -15.67
C SER A 276 6.23 -6.33 -14.14
N ALA A 277 6.41 -7.51 -13.52
CA ALA A 277 6.65 -7.63 -12.07
C ALA A 277 7.94 -6.94 -11.63
N ILE A 278 9.02 -7.06 -12.42
CA ILE A 278 10.30 -6.38 -12.13
C ILE A 278 10.17 -4.87 -12.26
N LEU A 279 9.41 -4.35 -13.25
CA LEU A 279 9.14 -2.91 -13.33
C LEU A 279 8.30 -2.41 -12.14
N MET A 280 7.32 -3.17 -11.68
CA MET A 280 6.55 -2.84 -10.47
C MET A 280 7.46 -2.82 -9.23
N LEU A 281 8.35 -3.80 -9.09
CA LEU A 281 9.34 -3.82 -8.02
C LEU A 281 10.26 -2.61 -8.11
N GLY A 282 10.74 -2.26 -9.30
CA GLY A 282 11.54 -1.07 -9.56
C GLY A 282 10.82 0.21 -9.15
N ALA A 283 9.53 0.35 -9.45
CA ALA A 283 8.72 1.48 -9.03
C ALA A 283 8.61 1.58 -7.49
N ILE A 284 8.39 0.45 -6.80
CA ILE A 284 8.38 0.41 -5.32
C ILE A 284 9.73 0.84 -4.76
N LEU A 285 10.84 0.31 -5.30
CA LEU A 285 12.19 0.66 -4.85
C LEU A 285 12.53 2.13 -5.12
N ALA A 286 12.08 2.68 -6.26
CA ALA A 286 12.28 4.09 -6.59
C ALA A 286 11.60 5.05 -5.59
N ILE A 287 10.52 4.61 -4.95
CA ILE A 287 9.85 5.37 -3.89
C ILE A 287 10.50 5.10 -2.52
N LEU A 288 10.79 3.83 -2.22
CA LEU A 288 11.25 3.39 -0.90
C LEU A 288 12.69 3.81 -0.60
N VAL A 289 13.61 3.69 -1.58
CA VAL A 289 15.04 3.96 -1.36
C VAL A 289 15.33 5.42 -0.99
N PRO A 290 14.80 6.44 -1.70
CA PRO A 290 14.98 7.84 -1.30
C PRO A 290 14.41 8.14 0.08
N TYR A 291 13.28 7.54 0.43
CA TYR A 291 12.68 7.69 1.75
C TYR A 291 13.60 7.14 2.85
N LEU A 292 14.05 5.89 2.73
CA LEU A 292 14.96 5.29 3.70
C LEU A 292 16.25 6.10 3.84
N TYR A 293 16.80 6.59 2.73
CA TYR A 293 17.99 7.43 2.74
C TYR A 293 17.76 8.74 3.52
N SER A 294 16.61 9.39 3.33
CA SER A 294 16.27 10.62 4.04
C SER A 294 16.09 10.39 5.56
N GLU A 295 15.43 9.29 5.93
CA GLU A 295 15.19 8.92 7.33
C GLU A 295 16.49 8.58 8.09
N LEU A 296 17.39 7.83 7.42
CA LEU A 296 18.69 7.46 8.00
C LEU A 296 19.63 8.66 8.16
N ARG A 297 19.49 9.65 7.28
CA ARG A 297 20.30 10.88 7.36
C ARG A 297 19.80 11.81 8.47
N GLY A 298 18.50 11.91 8.69
CA GLY A 298 17.90 12.70 9.77
C GLY A 298 18.39 12.26 11.15
N LYS A 299 18.44 10.95 11.40
CA LYS A 299 18.90 10.36 12.67
C LYS A 299 20.40 10.51 12.98
N ARG A 300 21.21 11.02 12.05
CA ARG A 300 22.64 11.28 12.27
C ARG A 300 22.95 12.71 12.76
N HIS A 301 21.95 13.57 12.78
CA HIS A 301 22.11 14.98 13.18
C HIS A 301 21.45 15.32 14.54
N ASP A 302 20.75 14.33 15.11
CA ASP A 302 20.25 14.35 16.49
C ASP A 302 21.15 13.44 17.37
#